data_2a98294eb1e82272c353a0ee776816b3
#
_entry.id   2a98294eb1e82272c353a0ee776816b3
#
_cell.length_a   1.000
_cell.length_b   1.000
_cell.length_c   1.000
_cell.angle_alpha   90.00
_cell.angle_beta   90.00
_cell.angle_gamma   90.00
#
_symmetry.space_group_name_H-M   'P 1'
#
loop_
_entity.id
_entity.type
_entity.pdbx_description
1 polymer ?
#
loop_
_entity_poly.entity_id
_entity_poly.type
_entity_poly.pdbx_seq_one_letter_code
_entity_poly.pdbx_strand_id
1 'polypeptide(L)'
;MTCNVSPFFNLSMNCMNLNEICIIKRDGKRENFSAAKITNAIGKAFVATGLEHQEAMINEITQRVIEHFAEPTITVEAIQDLVETELMKVQPEVAKKYIIYRQWRNTERDRKTQIKHIMDGIVAIDKNDINLSNANMSSHTPAGQMMTFASEITKDYTYKYLLPKKYAEAHQLGDIHIHDLDYYPTKTTTCIQYDLDDLFERGFHTKNGSIRTPQSIQSYATLATIIFQTNQNEQHGGQAIPAFDFFMAKGVLKSYQKAVTSILSFFLEMKGYNVAENDVQKTVNQQLTTIIPSAEIQKEFLTTLNKEGFNVNEDELKHILNKAYERTRKDTHQAMEGFIHNLNTMHSRGGNQVVFSSINYGTDTSAEGRMVIDELLKATIEGLGTRGEVPVFPIQIFKVKDGVSYSEKDFEKAMKAENIEEAMKDSYEAPNFDLLLKACQTTAKALFPNFMFLDTPFNQNEKWDINDPKRYKYELATMGCRTRVFENLNGEKTSLGRGNLSFTTMNMPRLAIEARIKAENIIESNNSDAIEQEACNLFLESVREMSRFI
;
A
#
# COMPACT_ATOMS: atom_id res chain seq x y z
N MET A 1 81.11 45.91 33.45
CA MET A 1 80.99 44.41 33.46
C MET A 1 79.60 44.06 33.04
N THR A 2 79.46 43.83 31.82
CA THR A 2 79.08 42.55 31.15
C THR A 2 77.78 42.01 31.68
N CYS A 3 76.81 41.92 30.94
CA CYS A 3 76.34 41.15 29.78
C CYS A 3 74.97 40.64 30.17
N ASN A 4 74.12 40.34 29.47
CA ASN A 4 73.94 39.90 28.13
C ASN A 4 72.47 39.96 27.79
N VAL A 5 72.23 40.58 26.71
CA VAL A 5 70.91 40.45 26.00
C VAL A 5 70.90 39.13 25.36
N SER A 6 69.79 38.38 25.50
CA SER A 6 69.49 37.24 24.66
C SER A 6 68.46 37.60 23.64
N PRO A 7 68.61 37.07 22.45
CA PRO A 7 67.95 37.62 21.25
C PRO A 7 66.76 36.77 20.80
N PHE A 8 66.08 37.35 19.84
CA PHE A 8 65.22 36.70 18.84
C PHE A 8 63.80 36.26 19.23
N PHE A 9 62.89 37.07 18.83
CA PHE A 9 61.82 36.59 17.95
C PHE A 9 61.71 37.48 16.72
N ASN A 10 62.50 37.14 15.73
CA ASN A 10 62.20 37.49 14.34
C ASN A 10 61.11 36.54 13.85
N LEU A 11 59.86 36.97 13.89
CA LEU A 11 58.82 36.41 13.07
C LEU A 11 58.95 37.04 11.70
N SER A 12 59.60 36.34 10.77
CA SER A 12 59.52 36.59 9.34
C SER A 12 58.04 36.50 8.92
N MET A 13 57.39 37.65 8.78
CA MET A 13 56.16 37.74 8.01
C MET A 13 56.48 37.30 6.56
N ASN A 14 56.14 36.06 6.21
CA ASN A 14 56.03 35.66 4.83
C ASN A 14 54.91 36.50 4.19
N CYS A 15 55.28 37.57 3.49
CA CYS A 15 54.37 38.28 2.59
C CYS A 15 53.99 37.32 1.45
N MET A 16 52.97 36.53 1.66
CA MET A 16 52.41 35.72 0.60
C MET A 16 51.87 36.64 -0.49
N ASN A 17 52.30 36.41 -1.73
CA ASN A 17 51.83 37.19 -2.87
C ASN A 17 50.34 36.91 -3.08
N LEU A 18 49.46 37.86 -2.86
CA LEU A 18 48.01 37.72 -2.96
C LEU A 18 47.55 37.19 -4.32
N ASN A 19 48.35 37.38 -5.37
CA ASN A 19 48.04 36.87 -6.71
C ASN A 19 48.30 35.37 -6.85
N GLU A 20 48.96 34.72 -5.88
CA GLU A 20 49.25 33.29 -5.88
C GLU A 20 48.26 32.50 -5.04
N ILE A 21 47.34 33.16 -4.33
CA ILE A 21 46.35 32.52 -3.51
C ILE A 21 45.21 31.97 -4.39
N CYS A 22 44.98 30.68 -4.25
CA CYS A 22 43.93 29.95 -4.93
C CYS A 22 42.74 29.66 -4.00
N ILE A 23 41.54 30.03 -4.44
CA ILE A 23 40.30 29.80 -3.70
C ILE A 23 39.62 28.52 -4.22
N ILE A 24 39.37 27.59 -3.33
CA ILE A 24 38.53 26.43 -3.63
C ILE A 24 37.09 26.80 -3.36
N LYS A 25 36.27 26.81 -4.42
CA LYS A 25 34.82 26.96 -4.32
C LYS A 25 34.16 25.69 -3.79
N ARG A 26 32.91 25.80 -3.34
CA ARG A 26 32.10 24.64 -2.84
C ARG A 26 31.88 23.53 -3.88
N ASP A 27 31.89 23.89 -5.17
CA ASP A 27 31.79 22.95 -6.29
C ASP A 27 33.16 22.36 -6.72
N GLY A 28 34.20 22.58 -5.91
CA GLY A 28 35.55 22.09 -6.16
C GLY A 28 36.34 22.91 -7.19
N LYS A 29 35.73 23.90 -7.85
CA LYS A 29 36.43 24.76 -8.80
C LYS A 29 37.43 25.70 -8.10
N ARG A 30 38.53 25.93 -8.78
CA ARG A 30 39.59 26.86 -8.32
C ARG A 30 39.44 28.21 -8.97
N GLU A 31 39.61 29.29 -8.21
CA GLU A 31 39.53 30.65 -8.67
C GLU A 31 40.62 31.50 -7.98
N ASN A 32 41.13 32.52 -8.66
CA ASN A 32 42.08 33.44 -8.05
C ASN A 32 41.42 34.25 -6.93
N PHE A 33 42.20 34.55 -5.91
CA PHE A 33 41.75 35.35 -4.78
C PHE A 33 41.37 36.77 -5.21
N SER A 34 40.36 37.34 -4.57
CA SER A 34 39.91 38.71 -4.75
C SER A 34 39.45 39.32 -3.42
N ALA A 35 40.23 40.22 -2.86
CA ALA A 35 39.89 40.94 -1.63
C ALA A 35 38.57 41.71 -1.74
N ALA A 36 38.25 42.22 -2.91
CA ALA A 36 37.00 42.95 -3.16
C ALA A 36 35.74 42.09 -2.86
N LYS A 37 35.80 40.77 -3.01
CA LYS A 37 34.68 39.90 -2.66
C LYS A 37 34.41 39.85 -1.16
N ILE A 38 35.49 39.90 -0.34
CA ILE A 38 35.40 39.96 1.12
C ILE A 38 34.88 41.30 1.55
N THR A 39 35.51 42.39 1.07
CA THR A 39 35.10 43.78 1.35
C THR A 39 33.61 44.00 1.04
N ASN A 40 33.14 43.54 -0.12
CA ASN A 40 31.74 43.67 -0.52
C ASN A 40 30.79 42.83 0.38
N ALA A 41 31.22 41.68 0.83
CA ALA A 41 30.40 40.83 1.71
C ALA A 41 30.25 41.46 3.10
N ILE A 42 31.34 41.97 3.66
CA ILE A 42 31.36 42.71 4.93
C ILE A 42 30.53 44.01 4.79
N GLY A 43 30.74 44.80 3.72
CA GLY A 43 29.99 46.01 3.47
C GLY A 43 28.49 45.83 3.45
N LYS A 44 28.00 44.76 2.82
CA LYS A 44 26.56 44.40 2.84
C LYS A 44 26.04 44.13 4.25
N ALA A 45 26.85 43.54 5.12
CA ALA A 45 26.46 43.29 6.51
C ALA A 45 26.39 44.60 7.31
N PHE A 46 27.29 45.52 7.07
CA PHE A 46 27.25 46.88 7.65
C PHE A 46 25.99 47.63 7.21
N VAL A 47 25.69 47.66 5.92
CA VAL A 47 24.45 48.29 5.39
C VAL A 47 23.20 47.66 6.04
N ALA A 48 23.15 46.31 6.19
CA ALA A 48 22.04 45.62 6.81
C ALA A 48 21.83 45.92 8.31
N THR A 49 22.82 46.58 8.95
CA THR A 49 22.73 47.06 10.34
C THR A 49 22.50 48.58 10.44
N GLY A 50 22.33 49.26 9.32
CA GLY A 50 22.18 50.73 9.28
C GLY A 50 23.47 51.50 9.55
N LEU A 51 24.61 50.82 9.52
CA LEU A 51 25.95 51.41 9.69
C LEU A 51 26.59 51.64 8.32
N GLU A 52 26.03 52.59 7.55
CA GLU A 52 26.56 52.99 6.25
C GLU A 52 27.81 53.86 6.42
N HIS A 53 28.67 53.91 5.39
CA HIS A 53 29.90 54.77 5.33
C HIS A 53 31.05 54.40 6.29
N GLN A 54 31.19 53.14 6.66
CA GLN A 54 32.28 52.61 7.50
C GLN A 54 33.42 52.00 6.65
N GLU A 55 33.77 52.61 5.51
CA GLU A 55 34.73 52.04 4.53
C GLU A 55 36.11 51.76 5.14
N ALA A 56 36.62 52.63 6.01
CA ALA A 56 37.89 52.43 6.69
C ALA A 56 37.90 51.17 7.56
N MET A 57 36.84 50.95 8.34
CA MET A 57 36.66 49.76 9.21
C MET A 57 36.47 48.48 8.40
N ILE A 58 35.69 48.54 7.30
CA ILE A 58 35.49 47.40 6.40
C ILE A 58 36.80 46.95 5.77
N ASN A 59 37.62 47.90 5.33
CA ASN A 59 38.95 47.62 4.78
C ASN A 59 39.91 47.05 5.82
N GLU A 60 39.89 47.58 7.05
CA GLU A 60 40.70 47.08 8.15
C GLU A 60 40.34 45.63 8.49
N ILE A 61 39.05 45.31 8.63
CA ILE A 61 38.60 43.94 8.88
C ILE A 61 38.98 43.02 7.72
N THR A 62 38.82 43.48 6.48
CA THR A 62 39.22 42.70 5.29
C THR A 62 40.72 42.39 5.33
N GLN A 63 41.56 43.38 5.71
CA GLN A 63 43.01 43.21 5.81
C GLN A 63 43.38 42.20 6.90
N ARG A 64 42.75 42.26 8.08
CA ARG A 64 42.94 41.31 9.16
C ARG A 64 42.56 39.88 8.75
N VAL A 65 41.47 39.71 8.01
CA VAL A 65 41.06 38.38 7.48
C VAL A 65 42.15 37.83 6.53
N ILE A 66 42.73 38.68 5.67
CA ILE A 66 43.79 38.29 4.74
C ILE A 66 45.08 37.89 5.50
N GLU A 67 45.42 38.58 6.57
CA GLU A 67 46.59 38.29 7.41
C GLU A 67 46.54 36.91 8.08
N HIS A 68 45.35 36.35 8.24
CA HIS A 68 45.18 35.00 8.75
C HIS A 68 45.36 33.89 7.73
N PHE A 69 45.60 34.18 6.45
CA PHE A 69 45.83 33.17 5.44
C PHE A 69 47.20 32.51 5.65
N ALA A 70 47.19 31.26 6.07
CA ALA A 70 48.39 30.49 6.37
C ALA A 70 48.90 29.65 5.19
N GLU A 71 48.05 29.39 4.18
CA GLU A 71 48.35 28.54 3.06
C GLU A 71 47.98 29.17 1.72
N PRO A 72 48.67 28.80 0.61
CA PRO A 72 48.40 29.35 -0.73
C PRO A 72 47.06 28.89 -1.31
N THR A 73 46.36 27.93 -0.63
CA THR A 73 45.06 27.47 -1.04
C THR A 73 44.10 27.51 0.14
N ILE A 74 42.98 28.24 0.00
CA ILE A 74 41.98 28.38 1.07
C ILE A 74 40.58 28.18 0.51
N THR A 75 39.68 27.59 1.32
CA THR A 75 38.28 27.38 0.94
C THR A 75 37.43 28.62 1.21
N VAL A 76 36.34 28.80 0.47
CA VAL A 76 35.36 29.85 0.70
C VAL A 76 34.82 29.80 2.13
N GLU A 77 34.60 28.57 2.68
CA GLU A 77 34.11 28.38 4.04
C GLU A 77 35.11 28.94 5.07
N ALA A 78 36.39 28.57 4.95
CA ALA A 78 37.41 29.04 5.85
C ALA A 78 37.54 30.58 5.83
N ILE A 79 37.42 31.22 4.66
CA ILE A 79 37.39 32.69 4.56
C ILE A 79 36.17 33.24 5.31
N GLN A 80 35.00 32.65 5.16
CA GLN A 80 33.79 33.11 5.85
C GLN A 80 33.90 32.96 7.37
N ASP A 81 34.49 31.86 7.86
CA ASP A 81 34.75 31.65 9.29
C ASP A 81 35.70 32.72 9.87
N LEU A 82 36.76 33.08 9.11
CA LEU A 82 37.64 34.16 9.48
C LEU A 82 36.93 35.52 9.51
N VAL A 83 36.07 35.79 8.51
CA VAL A 83 35.25 37.02 8.49
C VAL A 83 34.32 37.09 9.69
N GLU A 84 33.66 36.01 10.04
CA GLU A 84 32.82 35.96 11.24
C GLU A 84 33.61 36.24 12.51
N THR A 85 34.78 35.61 12.64
CA THR A 85 35.65 35.77 13.79
C THR A 85 36.14 37.23 13.95
N GLU A 86 36.58 37.86 12.89
CA GLU A 86 37.05 39.25 12.94
C GLU A 86 35.90 40.25 13.16
N LEU A 87 34.73 40.01 12.53
CA LEU A 87 33.54 40.83 12.77
C LEU A 87 33.05 40.71 14.24
N MET A 88 33.09 39.53 14.83
CA MET A 88 32.71 39.34 16.24
C MET A 88 33.60 40.11 17.20
N LYS A 89 34.89 40.28 16.89
CA LYS A 89 35.84 41.05 17.72
C LYS A 89 35.59 42.57 17.66
N VAL A 90 35.16 43.07 16.49
CA VAL A 90 35.08 44.51 16.24
C VAL A 90 33.65 45.05 16.29
N GLN A 91 32.69 44.34 15.70
CA GLN A 91 31.29 44.78 15.56
C GLN A 91 30.33 43.56 15.69
N PRO A 92 30.01 43.12 16.93
CA PRO A 92 29.17 41.91 17.15
C PRO A 92 27.79 41.97 16.48
N GLU A 93 27.16 43.16 16.38
CA GLU A 93 25.85 43.32 15.74
C GLU A 93 25.94 43.12 14.23
N VAL A 94 27.02 43.55 13.58
CA VAL A 94 27.28 43.30 12.17
C VAL A 94 27.59 41.82 11.94
N ALA A 95 28.41 41.24 12.81
CA ALA A 95 28.72 39.81 12.78
C ALA A 95 27.44 38.95 12.84
N LYS A 96 26.51 39.28 13.74
CA LYS A 96 25.21 38.60 13.86
C LYS A 96 24.42 38.64 12.54
N LYS A 97 24.35 39.80 11.88
CA LYS A 97 23.69 39.92 10.56
C LYS A 97 24.39 39.12 9.47
N TYR A 98 25.74 39.14 9.48
CA TYR A 98 26.55 38.37 8.53
C TYR A 98 26.30 36.84 8.70
N ILE A 99 26.34 36.35 9.92
CA ILE A 99 26.11 34.93 10.25
C ILE A 99 24.70 34.50 9.86
N ILE A 100 23.67 35.30 10.20
CA ILE A 100 22.27 35.00 9.84
C ILE A 100 22.10 34.96 8.32
N TYR A 101 22.71 35.93 7.59
CA TYR A 101 22.65 35.95 6.14
C TYR A 101 23.38 34.76 5.50
N ARG A 102 24.59 34.42 6.01
CA ARG A 102 25.33 33.24 5.58
C ARG A 102 24.51 31.96 5.79
N GLN A 103 23.91 31.76 6.96
CA GLN A 103 23.07 30.65 7.26
C GLN A 103 21.85 30.55 6.33
N TRP A 104 21.18 31.69 6.13
CA TRP A 104 20.06 31.73 5.18
C TRP A 104 20.50 31.38 3.74
N ARG A 105 21.63 31.87 3.29
CA ARG A 105 22.19 31.56 1.96
C ARG A 105 22.59 30.09 1.83
N ASN A 106 23.07 29.47 2.88
CA ASN A 106 23.39 28.06 2.92
C ASN A 106 22.09 27.22 2.82
N THR A 107 21.11 27.50 3.66
CA THR A 107 19.80 26.85 3.63
C THR A 107 19.12 26.95 2.26
N GLU A 108 19.14 28.12 1.63
CA GLU A 108 18.57 28.32 0.28
C GLU A 108 19.30 27.52 -0.81
N ARG A 109 20.62 27.38 -0.69
CA ARG A 109 21.39 26.53 -1.63
C ARG A 109 21.13 25.07 -1.40
N ASP A 110 21.14 24.63 -0.15
CA ASP A 110 20.87 23.23 0.20
C ASP A 110 19.49 22.82 -0.31
N ARG A 111 18.48 23.69 -0.12
CA ARG A 111 17.14 23.48 -0.66
C ARG A 111 17.11 23.37 -2.19
N LYS A 112 17.78 24.29 -2.90
CA LYS A 112 17.86 24.25 -4.36
C LYS A 112 18.62 23.04 -4.86
N THR A 113 19.68 22.64 -4.19
CA THR A 113 20.47 21.45 -4.52
C THR A 113 19.63 20.19 -4.30
N GLN A 114 18.88 20.11 -3.22
CA GLN A 114 18.01 18.99 -2.91
C GLN A 114 16.88 18.83 -3.93
N ILE A 115 16.16 19.92 -4.25
CA ILE A 115 15.12 19.89 -5.30
C ILE A 115 15.74 19.48 -6.64
N LYS A 116 16.90 20.03 -6.98
CA LYS A 116 17.61 19.66 -8.21
C LYS A 116 17.98 18.17 -8.22
N HIS A 117 18.49 17.63 -7.12
CA HIS A 117 18.82 16.21 -6.98
C HIS A 117 17.61 15.31 -7.17
N ILE A 118 16.48 15.67 -6.55
CA ILE A 118 15.21 14.95 -6.73
C ILE A 118 14.80 14.96 -8.20
N MET A 119 14.81 16.14 -8.84
CA MET A 119 14.43 16.29 -10.25
C MET A 119 15.38 15.55 -11.19
N ASP A 120 16.69 15.70 -10.98
CA ASP A 120 17.70 14.99 -11.79
C ASP A 120 17.52 13.46 -11.67
N GLY A 121 17.22 12.95 -10.48
CA GLY A 121 16.94 11.53 -10.26
C GLY A 121 15.66 11.06 -10.99
N ILE A 122 14.61 11.88 -11.01
CA ILE A 122 13.35 11.56 -11.70
C ILE A 122 13.50 11.62 -13.22
N VAL A 123 14.26 12.59 -13.74
CA VAL A 123 14.46 12.80 -15.19
C VAL A 123 15.45 11.78 -15.77
N ALA A 124 16.47 11.40 -14.97
CA ALA A 124 17.52 10.45 -15.40
C ALA A 124 17.14 8.98 -15.15
N ILE A 125 15.86 8.65 -14.97
CA ILE A 125 15.39 7.29 -14.69
C ILE A 125 15.92 6.30 -15.72
N ASP A 126 16.75 5.37 -15.29
CA ASP A 126 17.06 4.17 -16.06
C ASP A 126 15.83 3.25 -16.04
N LYS A 127 15.33 2.91 -17.23
CA LYS A 127 14.14 2.03 -17.38
C LYS A 127 14.33 0.65 -16.76
N ASN A 128 15.55 0.27 -16.45
CA ASN A 128 15.91 -1.02 -15.85
C ASN A 128 16.17 -0.93 -14.34
N ASP A 129 16.02 0.24 -13.72
CA ASP A 129 16.22 0.38 -12.28
C ASP A 129 15.06 -0.27 -11.51
N ILE A 130 15.34 -1.41 -10.91
CA ILE A 130 14.39 -2.19 -10.11
C ILE A 130 13.86 -1.41 -8.88
N ASN A 131 14.62 -0.44 -8.37
CA ASN A 131 14.19 0.40 -7.24
C ASN A 131 13.03 1.32 -7.60
N LEU A 132 12.80 1.55 -8.88
CA LEU A 132 11.69 2.34 -9.41
C LEU A 132 10.49 1.49 -9.81
N SER A 133 10.60 0.16 -9.67
CA SER A 133 9.51 -0.75 -9.97
C SER A 133 8.38 -0.59 -8.94
N ASN A 134 7.17 -0.37 -9.45
CA ASN A 134 5.96 -0.32 -8.65
C ASN A 134 4.86 -1.09 -9.37
N ALA A 135 4.26 -2.08 -8.69
CA ALA A 135 3.28 -2.97 -9.30
C ALA A 135 2.02 -2.27 -9.80
N ASN A 136 1.66 -1.12 -9.22
CA ASN A 136 0.42 -0.42 -9.53
C ASN A 136 0.62 0.97 -10.17
N MET A 137 1.85 1.40 -10.42
CA MET A 137 2.16 2.71 -11.03
C MET A 137 3.38 2.62 -11.95
N SER A 138 3.34 3.28 -13.10
CA SER A 138 4.50 3.42 -13.97
C SER A 138 5.21 4.75 -13.73
N SER A 139 6.43 4.72 -13.19
CA SER A 139 7.27 5.89 -12.97
C SER A 139 7.81 6.53 -14.27
N HIS A 140 7.66 5.86 -15.41
CA HIS A 140 8.17 6.33 -16.70
C HIS A 140 7.18 7.23 -17.47
N THR A 141 5.92 7.25 -17.06
CA THR A 141 4.93 8.13 -17.67
C THR A 141 5.03 9.55 -17.12
N PRO A 142 4.64 10.60 -17.87
CA PRO A 142 4.62 11.97 -17.35
C PRO A 142 3.83 12.11 -16.03
N ALA A 143 2.67 11.45 -15.94
CA ALA A 143 1.88 11.45 -14.71
C ALA A 143 2.60 10.76 -13.55
N GLY A 144 3.28 9.63 -13.79
CA GLY A 144 4.09 8.93 -12.79
C GLY A 144 5.27 9.75 -12.30
N GLN A 145 5.98 10.42 -13.21
CA GLN A 145 7.07 11.34 -12.83
C GLN A 145 6.57 12.49 -11.94
N MET A 146 5.43 13.09 -12.29
CA MET A 146 4.81 14.15 -11.47
C MET A 146 4.38 13.62 -10.09
N MET A 147 3.82 12.42 -10.01
CA MET A 147 3.47 11.80 -8.73
C MET A 147 4.70 11.48 -7.89
N THR A 148 5.77 10.97 -8.50
CA THR A 148 7.04 10.70 -7.82
C THR A 148 7.65 12.00 -7.28
N PHE A 149 7.65 13.07 -8.06
CA PHE A 149 8.11 14.39 -7.61
C PHE A 149 7.28 14.89 -6.42
N ALA A 150 5.95 14.81 -6.50
CA ALA A 150 5.08 15.21 -5.41
C ALA A 150 5.34 14.38 -4.13
N SER A 151 5.50 13.06 -4.27
CA SER A 151 5.84 12.15 -3.18
C SER A 151 7.14 12.56 -2.47
N GLU A 152 8.23 12.75 -3.22
CA GLU A 152 9.53 13.11 -2.65
C GLU A 152 9.52 14.47 -1.95
N ILE A 153 8.86 15.47 -2.51
CA ILE A 153 8.72 16.79 -1.88
C ILE A 153 7.88 16.70 -0.60
N THR A 154 6.82 15.91 -0.61
CA THR A 154 5.95 15.75 0.57
C THR A 154 6.65 14.97 1.69
N LYS A 155 7.45 13.94 1.36
CA LYS A 155 8.32 13.26 2.32
C LYS A 155 9.29 14.25 2.98
N ASP A 156 9.98 15.05 2.19
CA ASP A 156 10.93 16.06 2.71
C ASP A 156 10.25 17.05 3.64
N TYR A 157 9.07 17.53 3.27
CA TYR A 157 8.23 18.38 4.12
C TYR A 157 7.86 17.70 5.43
N THR A 158 7.45 16.43 5.38
CA THR A 158 7.07 15.66 6.56
C THR A 158 8.25 15.48 7.52
N TYR A 159 9.43 15.13 7.02
CA TYR A 159 10.64 15.01 7.81
C TYR A 159 11.04 16.31 8.52
N LYS A 160 10.98 17.43 7.81
CA LYS A 160 11.52 18.70 8.31
C LYS A 160 10.56 19.45 9.23
N TYR A 161 9.26 19.31 9.01
CA TYR A 161 8.27 20.19 9.62
C TYR A 161 7.17 19.49 10.42
N LEU A 162 6.87 18.22 10.16
CA LEU A 162 5.75 17.54 10.80
C LEU A 162 6.18 16.51 11.83
N LEU A 163 7.22 15.74 11.56
CA LEU A 163 7.70 14.73 12.50
C LEU A 163 8.55 15.37 13.59
N PRO A 164 8.34 15.01 14.88
CA PRO A 164 9.32 15.29 15.91
C PRO A 164 10.69 14.73 15.53
N LYS A 165 11.75 15.49 15.78
CA LYS A 165 13.12 15.21 15.35
C LYS A 165 13.56 13.76 15.66
N LYS A 166 13.25 13.25 16.86
CA LYS A 166 13.61 11.88 17.28
C LYS A 166 13.03 10.78 16.37
N TYR A 167 11.81 10.97 15.84
CA TYR A 167 11.17 9.99 14.94
C TYR A 167 11.69 10.12 13.51
N ALA A 168 11.95 11.35 13.08
CA ALA A 168 12.56 11.59 11.78
C ALA A 168 13.98 10.98 11.71
N GLU A 169 14.79 11.16 12.74
CA GLU A 169 16.13 10.57 12.86
C GLU A 169 16.07 9.04 12.90
N ALA A 170 15.19 8.45 13.72
CA ALA A 170 15.04 7.00 13.79
C ALA A 170 14.62 6.37 12.44
N HIS A 171 13.75 7.06 11.68
CA HIS A 171 13.39 6.61 10.34
C HIS A 171 14.57 6.72 9.36
N GLN A 172 15.28 7.85 9.37
CA GLN A 172 16.43 8.08 8.48
C GLN A 172 17.60 7.14 8.77
N LEU A 173 17.82 6.80 10.05
CA LEU A 173 18.84 5.85 10.49
C LEU A 173 18.43 4.40 10.24
N GLY A 174 17.16 4.14 9.92
CA GLY A 174 16.65 2.81 9.66
C GLY A 174 16.34 1.98 10.90
N ASP A 175 16.16 2.61 12.07
CA ASP A 175 15.69 1.93 13.28
C ASP A 175 14.22 1.54 13.17
N ILE A 176 13.44 2.43 12.55
CA ILE A 176 12.05 2.24 12.20
C ILE A 176 11.80 2.61 10.74
N HIS A 177 10.67 2.17 10.19
CA HIS A 177 10.17 2.66 8.90
C HIS A 177 8.72 3.09 9.04
N ILE A 178 8.46 4.39 8.86
CA ILE A 178 7.11 4.95 8.78
C ILE A 178 6.68 4.82 7.33
N HIS A 179 5.63 4.02 7.07
CA HIS A 179 5.13 3.78 5.73
C HIS A 179 4.35 4.98 5.19
N ASP A 180 4.32 5.13 3.87
CA ASP A 180 3.54 6.14 3.15
C ASP A 180 3.73 7.56 3.70
N LEU A 181 5.00 7.91 3.98
CA LEU A 181 5.36 9.16 4.63
C LEU A 181 5.01 10.40 3.81
N ASP A 182 4.90 10.25 2.50
CA ASP A 182 4.41 11.24 1.55
C ASP A 182 2.92 11.55 1.75
N TYR A 183 2.12 10.60 2.21
CA TYR A 183 0.71 10.81 2.54
C TYR A 183 0.45 11.21 4.00
N TYR A 184 1.48 11.20 4.85
CA TYR A 184 1.35 11.58 6.26
C TYR A 184 0.67 12.95 6.49
N PRO A 185 0.94 14.01 5.70
CA PRO A 185 0.29 15.30 5.84
C PRO A 185 -1.21 15.28 5.51
N THR A 186 -1.66 14.32 4.71
CA THR A 186 -3.06 14.23 4.25
C THR A 186 -4.00 13.70 5.34
N LYS A 187 -3.46 13.01 6.36
CA LYS A 187 -4.21 12.38 7.46
C LYS A 187 -5.28 11.40 6.98
N THR A 188 -5.04 10.74 5.85
CA THR A 188 -5.92 9.73 5.29
C THR A 188 -5.57 8.34 5.81
N THR A 189 -6.45 7.36 5.57
CA THR A 189 -6.19 5.96 5.92
C THR A 189 -5.19 5.32 4.97
N THR A 190 -4.32 4.44 5.49
CA THR A 190 -3.40 3.69 4.64
C THR A 190 -4.06 2.47 4.00
N CYS A 191 -4.83 1.70 4.71
CA CYS A 191 -5.57 0.55 4.16
C CYS A 191 -7.01 0.52 4.68
N ILE A 192 -7.92 -0.13 3.94
CA ILE A 192 -9.34 -0.22 4.28
C ILE A 192 -9.94 -1.56 3.86
N GLN A 193 -10.90 -2.07 4.64
CA GLN A 193 -11.73 -3.24 4.34
C GLN A 193 -13.19 -2.84 4.22
N TYR A 194 -13.84 -3.21 3.12
CA TYR A 194 -15.22 -2.83 2.84
C TYR A 194 -16.23 -3.83 3.39
N ASP A 195 -17.31 -3.35 3.97
CA ASP A 195 -18.55 -4.09 4.10
C ASP A 195 -19.42 -3.80 2.87
N LEU A 196 -19.33 -4.67 1.85
CA LEU A 196 -20.10 -4.49 0.62
C LEU A 196 -21.60 -4.74 0.81
N ASP A 197 -21.98 -5.55 1.78
CA ASP A 197 -23.41 -5.75 2.10
C ASP A 197 -24.05 -4.42 2.49
N ASP A 198 -23.43 -3.72 3.42
CA ASP A 198 -23.91 -2.43 3.88
C ASP A 198 -23.92 -1.38 2.74
N LEU A 199 -22.84 -1.32 1.94
CA LEU A 199 -22.74 -0.41 0.83
C LEU A 199 -23.76 -0.69 -0.28
N PHE A 200 -24.04 -1.95 -0.57
CA PHE A 200 -24.98 -2.34 -1.62
C PHE A 200 -26.46 -2.23 -1.17
N GLU A 201 -26.75 -2.43 0.12
CA GLU A 201 -28.10 -2.27 0.65
C GLU A 201 -28.54 -0.81 0.71
N ARG A 202 -27.68 0.06 1.21
CA ARG A 202 -27.98 1.50 1.35
C ARG A 202 -27.73 2.29 0.07
N GLY A 203 -26.94 1.74 -0.85
CA GLY A 203 -26.31 2.51 -1.89
C GLY A 203 -25.24 3.44 -1.32
N PHE A 204 -24.53 4.14 -2.18
CA PHE A 204 -23.51 5.10 -1.76
C PHE A 204 -23.46 6.30 -2.70
N HIS A 205 -22.87 7.38 -2.21
CA HIS A 205 -22.71 8.61 -2.97
C HIS A 205 -21.23 8.78 -3.35
N THR A 206 -21.00 9.13 -4.60
CA THR A 206 -19.71 9.63 -5.09
C THR A 206 -19.83 11.14 -5.28
N LYS A 207 -18.69 11.81 -5.50
CA LYS A 207 -18.70 13.25 -5.81
C LYS A 207 -19.66 13.64 -6.95
N ASN A 208 -19.79 12.76 -7.95
CA ASN A 208 -20.50 13.05 -9.19
C ASN A 208 -21.81 12.27 -9.36
N GLY A 209 -22.22 11.47 -8.38
CA GLY A 209 -23.46 10.71 -8.50
C GLY A 209 -23.77 9.80 -7.33
N SER A 210 -24.95 9.19 -7.37
CA SER A 210 -25.44 8.25 -6.38
C SER A 210 -25.58 6.87 -7.02
N ILE A 211 -25.16 5.86 -6.29
CA ILE A 211 -25.19 4.46 -6.71
C ILE A 211 -26.28 3.73 -5.93
N ARG A 212 -27.16 3.08 -6.67
CA ARG A 212 -28.26 2.27 -6.10
C ARG A 212 -27.86 0.80 -5.97
N THR A 213 -28.64 0.04 -5.22
CA THR A 213 -28.50 -1.42 -5.04
C THR A 213 -28.36 -2.16 -6.36
N PRO A 214 -27.32 -2.99 -6.54
CA PRO A 214 -27.12 -3.75 -7.78
C PRO A 214 -28.15 -4.88 -7.94
N GLN A 215 -28.44 -5.25 -9.19
CA GLN A 215 -29.52 -6.19 -9.54
C GLN A 215 -29.04 -7.39 -10.38
N SER A 216 -27.75 -7.54 -10.65
CA SER A 216 -27.18 -8.68 -11.39
C SER A 216 -25.72 -8.86 -10.99
N ILE A 217 -25.15 -10.04 -11.23
CA ILE A 217 -23.73 -10.30 -10.92
C ILE A 217 -22.80 -9.32 -11.62
N GLN A 218 -23.08 -8.93 -12.86
CA GLN A 218 -22.28 -7.90 -13.56
C GLN A 218 -22.32 -6.57 -12.82
N SER A 219 -23.51 -6.13 -12.34
CA SER A 219 -23.62 -4.88 -11.61
C SER A 219 -22.96 -4.96 -10.22
N TYR A 220 -23.00 -6.10 -9.54
CA TYR A 220 -22.26 -6.32 -8.29
C TYR A 220 -20.75 -6.18 -8.50
N ALA A 221 -20.20 -6.89 -9.49
CA ALA A 221 -18.78 -6.82 -9.83
C ALA A 221 -18.35 -5.42 -10.29
N THR A 222 -19.14 -4.77 -11.14
CA THR A 222 -18.88 -3.41 -11.61
C THR A 222 -18.88 -2.40 -10.46
N LEU A 223 -19.87 -2.47 -9.54
CA LEU A 223 -19.93 -1.56 -8.41
C LEU A 223 -18.81 -1.79 -7.40
N ALA A 224 -18.38 -3.03 -7.19
CA ALA A 224 -17.19 -3.32 -6.39
C ALA A 224 -15.94 -2.64 -6.99
N THR A 225 -15.78 -2.67 -8.30
CA THR A 225 -14.70 -1.97 -9.02
C THR A 225 -14.82 -0.45 -8.85
N ILE A 226 -16.02 0.12 -8.97
CA ILE A 226 -16.26 1.56 -8.80
C ILE A 226 -15.92 1.99 -7.36
N ILE A 227 -16.26 1.20 -6.34
CA ILE A 227 -15.90 1.47 -4.95
C ILE A 227 -14.39 1.57 -4.82
N PHE A 228 -13.65 0.58 -5.31
CA PHE A 228 -12.19 0.60 -5.29
C PHE A 228 -11.61 1.82 -6.00
N GLN A 229 -12.06 2.11 -7.22
CA GLN A 229 -11.53 3.20 -8.04
C GLN A 229 -11.86 4.59 -7.47
N THR A 230 -13.06 4.78 -6.95
CA THR A 230 -13.48 6.05 -6.36
C THR A 230 -12.70 6.32 -5.07
N ASN A 231 -12.64 5.34 -4.18
CA ASN A 231 -11.96 5.50 -2.90
C ASN A 231 -10.44 5.58 -3.00
N GLN A 232 -9.84 5.14 -4.12
CA GLN A 232 -8.39 5.27 -4.34
C GLN A 232 -7.91 6.73 -4.27
N ASN A 233 -8.79 7.69 -4.56
CA ASN A 233 -8.47 9.11 -4.49
C ASN A 233 -8.66 9.71 -3.08
N GLU A 234 -9.33 9.01 -2.19
CA GLU A 234 -9.66 9.47 -0.84
C GLU A 234 -8.75 8.86 0.25
N GLN A 235 -7.98 7.83 -0.08
CA GLN A 235 -7.05 7.16 0.81
C GLN A 235 -5.78 6.76 0.05
N HIS A 236 -4.71 6.29 0.72
CA HIS A 236 -3.43 6.09 0.05
C HIS A 236 -2.94 4.64 -0.05
N GLY A 237 -3.39 3.74 0.79
CA GLY A 237 -2.91 2.36 0.79
C GLY A 237 -3.81 1.37 0.05
N GLY A 238 -3.72 0.11 0.45
CA GLY A 238 -4.48 -0.98 -0.15
C GLY A 238 -5.96 -0.98 0.23
N GLN A 239 -6.77 -1.57 -0.62
CA GLN A 239 -8.20 -1.71 -0.43
C GLN A 239 -8.59 -3.18 -0.50
N ALA A 240 -9.44 -3.65 0.39
CA ALA A 240 -9.79 -5.06 0.50
C ALA A 240 -11.29 -5.31 0.59
N ILE A 241 -11.73 -6.42 0.00
CA ILE A 241 -13.05 -7.01 0.22
C ILE A 241 -12.86 -8.29 1.05
N PRO A 242 -13.34 -8.34 2.30
CA PRO A 242 -13.06 -9.42 3.24
C PRO A 242 -13.86 -10.71 3.04
N ALA A 243 -14.95 -10.66 2.25
CA ALA A 243 -15.85 -11.80 2.01
C ALA A 243 -16.46 -11.72 0.60
N PHE A 244 -15.61 -11.76 -0.40
CA PHE A 244 -16.00 -11.50 -1.79
C PHE A 244 -17.03 -12.52 -2.31
N ASP A 245 -16.88 -13.79 -2.00
CA ASP A 245 -17.79 -14.87 -2.34
C ASP A 245 -19.21 -14.62 -1.79
N PHE A 246 -19.35 -14.35 -0.49
CA PHE A 246 -20.63 -14.05 0.15
C PHE A 246 -21.31 -12.81 -0.43
N PHE A 247 -20.54 -11.76 -0.70
CA PHE A 247 -21.10 -10.51 -1.22
C PHE A 247 -21.57 -10.66 -2.68
N MET A 248 -20.82 -11.39 -3.50
CA MET A 248 -21.18 -11.62 -4.91
C MET A 248 -22.27 -12.68 -5.08
N ALA A 249 -22.43 -13.63 -4.14
CA ALA A 249 -23.47 -14.68 -4.17
C ALA A 249 -24.88 -14.12 -4.37
N LYS A 250 -25.20 -13.00 -3.70
CA LYS A 250 -26.48 -12.29 -3.88
C LYS A 250 -26.70 -11.82 -5.33
N GLY A 251 -25.63 -11.41 -6.00
CA GLY A 251 -25.67 -11.02 -7.41
C GLY A 251 -25.91 -12.20 -8.35
N VAL A 252 -25.33 -13.36 -8.03
CA VAL A 252 -25.55 -14.62 -8.76
C VAL A 252 -27.01 -15.03 -8.66
N LEU A 253 -27.58 -15.06 -7.45
CA LEU A 253 -28.99 -15.41 -7.23
C LEU A 253 -29.93 -14.49 -8.03
N LYS A 254 -29.72 -13.17 -7.95
CA LYS A 254 -30.54 -12.21 -8.72
C LYS A 254 -30.41 -12.40 -10.23
N SER A 255 -29.23 -12.74 -10.71
CA SER A 255 -29.01 -13.04 -12.13
C SER A 255 -29.74 -14.32 -12.55
N TYR A 256 -29.70 -15.34 -11.71
CA TYR A 256 -30.42 -16.59 -11.95
C TYR A 256 -31.93 -16.38 -11.98
N GLN A 257 -32.49 -15.69 -11.00
CA GLN A 257 -33.92 -15.35 -10.95
C GLN A 257 -34.36 -14.60 -12.21
N LYS A 258 -33.57 -13.64 -12.68
CA LYS A 258 -33.84 -12.93 -13.95
C LYS A 258 -33.76 -13.86 -15.15
N ALA A 259 -32.77 -14.73 -15.20
CA ALA A 259 -32.64 -15.70 -16.30
C ALA A 259 -33.83 -16.65 -16.34
N VAL A 260 -34.25 -17.19 -15.18
CA VAL A 260 -35.47 -18.04 -15.10
C VAL A 260 -36.68 -17.23 -15.55
N THR A 261 -36.89 -16.02 -15.07
CA THR A 261 -38.03 -15.18 -15.45
C THR A 261 -38.07 -14.96 -16.96
N SER A 262 -36.96 -14.55 -17.56
CA SER A 262 -36.89 -14.28 -19.01
C SER A 262 -37.17 -15.53 -19.84
N ILE A 263 -36.58 -16.69 -19.46
CA ILE A 263 -36.77 -17.95 -20.18
C ILE A 263 -38.18 -18.48 -19.98
N LEU A 264 -38.71 -18.42 -18.77
CA LEU A 264 -40.08 -18.90 -18.45
C LEU A 264 -41.13 -18.03 -19.13
N SER A 265 -41.02 -16.69 -19.08
CA SER A 265 -41.94 -15.78 -19.75
C SER A 265 -41.98 -16.06 -21.25
N PHE A 266 -40.81 -16.14 -21.90
CA PHE A 266 -40.74 -16.47 -23.33
C PHE A 266 -41.37 -17.86 -23.64
N PHE A 267 -41.11 -18.87 -22.80
CA PHE A 267 -41.70 -20.20 -22.98
C PHE A 267 -43.21 -20.18 -22.84
N LEU A 268 -43.75 -19.42 -21.87
CA LEU A 268 -45.20 -19.29 -21.67
C LEU A 268 -45.87 -18.52 -22.85
N GLU A 269 -45.24 -17.49 -23.35
CA GLU A 269 -45.69 -16.77 -24.55
C GLU A 269 -45.75 -17.68 -25.78
N MET A 270 -44.74 -18.54 -25.97
CA MET A 270 -44.75 -19.55 -27.06
C MET A 270 -45.87 -20.55 -26.90
N LYS A 271 -46.34 -20.85 -25.68
CA LYS A 271 -47.53 -21.68 -25.41
C LYS A 271 -48.85 -20.94 -25.58
N GLY A 272 -48.82 -19.66 -25.91
CA GLY A 272 -50.01 -18.82 -26.17
C GLY A 272 -50.55 -18.10 -24.92
N TYR A 273 -49.83 -18.08 -23.82
CA TYR A 273 -50.19 -17.34 -22.63
C TYR A 273 -49.82 -15.84 -22.77
N ASN A 274 -50.68 -14.94 -22.37
CA ASN A 274 -50.35 -13.54 -22.21
C ASN A 274 -49.83 -13.28 -20.83
N VAL A 275 -48.52 -13.09 -20.68
CA VAL A 275 -47.84 -13.04 -19.37
C VAL A 275 -47.17 -11.71 -19.16
N ALA A 276 -47.41 -11.10 -18.02
CA ALA A 276 -46.63 -9.94 -17.59
C ALA A 276 -45.32 -10.41 -16.90
N GLU A 277 -44.18 -10.09 -17.49
CA GLU A 277 -42.85 -10.49 -16.98
C GLU A 277 -42.66 -10.15 -15.50
N ASN A 278 -43.20 -9.00 -15.04
CA ASN A 278 -43.11 -8.59 -13.65
C ASN A 278 -43.85 -9.53 -12.68
N ASP A 279 -44.93 -10.18 -13.11
CA ASP A 279 -45.64 -11.13 -12.24
C ASP A 279 -44.90 -12.45 -12.18
N VAL A 280 -44.39 -12.94 -13.29
CA VAL A 280 -43.48 -14.07 -13.34
C VAL A 280 -42.26 -13.84 -12.44
N GLN A 281 -41.67 -12.64 -12.50
CA GLN A 281 -40.52 -12.27 -11.65
C GLN A 281 -40.85 -12.36 -10.16
N LYS A 282 -42.04 -11.94 -9.75
CA LYS A 282 -42.46 -12.05 -8.34
C LYS A 282 -42.54 -13.51 -7.91
N THR A 283 -43.21 -14.35 -8.71
CA THR A 283 -43.34 -15.79 -8.43
C THR A 283 -41.97 -16.46 -8.38
N VAL A 284 -41.10 -16.19 -9.34
CA VAL A 284 -39.72 -16.69 -9.37
C VAL A 284 -38.94 -16.27 -8.12
N ASN A 285 -38.97 -15.00 -7.73
CA ASN A 285 -38.25 -14.48 -6.57
C ASN A 285 -38.74 -15.11 -5.24
N GLN A 286 -40.04 -15.44 -5.14
CA GLN A 286 -40.60 -16.07 -3.95
C GLN A 286 -40.24 -17.54 -3.84
N GLN A 287 -40.17 -18.24 -4.97
CA GLN A 287 -40.01 -19.68 -5.01
C GLN A 287 -38.54 -20.13 -5.10
N LEU A 288 -37.71 -19.36 -5.80
CA LEU A 288 -36.32 -19.73 -6.05
C LEU A 288 -35.36 -18.91 -5.18
N THR A 289 -34.94 -19.47 -4.07
CA THR A 289 -34.00 -18.88 -3.10
C THR A 289 -32.57 -19.36 -3.30
N THR A 290 -32.33 -20.24 -4.27
CA THR A 290 -31.00 -20.74 -4.65
C THR A 290 -30.96 -21.10 -6.13
N ILE A 291 -29.75 -21.12 -6.72
CA ILE A 291 -29.51 -21.50 -8.11
C ILE A 291 -29.54 -23.04 -8.31
N ILE A 292 -29.52 -23.82 -7.25
CA ILE A 292 -29.69 -25.30 -7.27
C ILE A 292 -30.87 -25.66 -6.36
N PRO A 293 -32.12 -25.44 -6.81
CA PRO A 293 -33.28 -25.74 -6.00
C PRO A 293 -33.46 -27.27 -5.80
N SER A 294 -33.80 -27.67 -4.59
CA SER A 294 -34.10 -29.07 -4.28
C SER A 294 -35.32 -29.58 -5.05
N ALA A 295 -35.50 -30.88 -5.11
CA ALA A 295 -36.67 -31.51 -5.76
C ALA A 295 -38.00 -31.02 -5.16
N GLU A 296 -38.03 -30.76 -3.85
CA GLU A 296 -39.19 -30.21 -3.15
C GLU A 296 -39.51 -28.80 -3.62
N ILE A 297 -38.51 -27.92 -3.70
CA ILE A 297 -38.65 -26.53 -4.20
C ILE A 297 -39.11 -26.53 -5.65
N GLN A 298 -38.54 -27.38 -6.51
CA GLN A 298 -38.96 -27.51 -7.90
C GLN A 298 -40.42 -27.93 -8.03
N LYS A 299 -40.87 -28.91 -7.20
CA LYS A 299 -42.26 -29.36 -7.17
C LYS A 299 -43.22 -28.30 -6.66
N GLU A 300 -42.82 -27.54 -5.64
CA GLU A 300 -43.61 -26.40 -5.13
C GLU A 300 -43.74 -25.31 -6.17
N PHE A 301 -42.65 -24.95 -6.85
CA PHE A 301 -42.65 -23.97 -7.92
C PHE A 301 -43.54 -24.39 -9.09
N LEU A 302 -43.45 -25.66 -9.52
CA LEU A 302 -44.31 -26.24 -10.54
C LEU A 302 -45.80 -26.18 -10.16
N THR A 303 -46.10 -26.52 -8.88
CA THR A 303 -47.46 -26.45 -8.35
C THR A 303 -48.01 -25.01 -8.37
N THR A 304 -47.15 -24.02 -8.05
CA THR A 304 -47.52 -22.61 -8.06
C THR A 304 -47.82 -22.14 -9.48
N LEU A 305 -46.97 -22.46 -10.44
CA LEU A 305 -47.18 -22.11 -11.85
C LEU A 305 -48.49 -22.68 -12.40
N ASN A 306 -48.78 -23.96 -12.08
CA ASN A 306 -50.03 -24.60 -12.52
C ASN A 306 -51.27 -24.01 -11.83
N LYS A 307 -51.19 -23.56 -10.56
CA LYS A 307 -52.26 -22.82 -9.88
C LYS A 307 -52.53 -21.44 -10.48
N GLU A 308 -51.49 -20.79 -11.00
CA GLU A 308 -51.59 -19.52 -11.72
C GLU A 308 -52.15 -19.71 -13.12
N GLY A 309 -52.47 -20.96 -13.54
CA GLY A 309 -53.08 -21.30 -14.83
C GLY A 309 -52.09 -21.61 -15.94
N PHE A 310 -50.81 -21.71 -15.61
CA PHE A 310 -49.79 -22.06 -16.61
C PHE A 310 -49.62 -23.59 -16.68
N ASN A 311 -49.82 -24.18 -17.84
CA ASN A 311 -49.61 -25.63 -18.02
C ASN A 311 -48.11 -25.89 -18.31
N VAL A 312 -47.35 -26.12 -17.25
CA VAL A 312 -45.91 -26.48 -17.28
C VAL A 312 -45.75 -27.87 -16.70
N ASN A 313 -44.99 -28.73 -17.33
CA ASN A 313 -44.64 -30.05 -16.79
C ASN A 313 -43.24 -30.05 -16.16
N GLU A 314 -42.89 -31.15 -15.49
CA GLU A 314 -41.65 -31.31 -14.73
C GLU A 314 -40.39 -31.20 -15.62
N ASP A 315 -40.42 -31.84 -16.80
CA ASP A 315 -39.30 -31.85 -17.74
C ASP A 315 -39.07 -30.47 -18.34
N GLU A 316 -40.13 -29.73 -18.66
CA GLU A 316 -40.08 -28.37 -19.15
C GLU A 316 -39.50 -27.43 -18.10
N LEU A 317 -39.96 -27.50 -16.84
CA LEU A 317 -39.42 -26.71 -15.75
C LEU A 317 -37.94 -27.03 -15.53
N LYS A 318 -37.56 -28.27 -15.48
CA LYS A 318 -36.18 -28.73 -15.32
C LYS A 318 -35.30 -28.19 -16.46
N HIS A 319 -35.78 -28.21 -17.69
CA HIS A 319 -35.05 -27.63 -18.83
C HIS A 319 -34.86 -26.11 -18.69
N ILE A 320 -35.89 -25.37 -18.28
CA ILE A 320 -35.83 -23.93 -18.02
C ILE A 320 -34.80 -23.61 -16.94
N LEU A 321 -34.86 -24.31 -15.79
CA LEU A 321 -33.94 -24.12 -14.67
C LEU A 321 -32.49 -24.40 -15.06
N ASN A 322 -32.23 -25.46 -15.81
CA ASN A 322 -30.90 -25.82 -16.29
C ASN A 322 -30.36 -24.77 -17.28
N LYS A 323 -31.19 -24.29 -18.20
CA LYS A 323 -30.78 -23.23 -19.14
C LYS A 323 -30.51 -21.89 -18.43
N ALA A 324 -31.29 -21.57 -17.42
CA ALA A 324 -31.03 -20.39 -16.57
C ALA A 324 -29.74 -20.54 -15.79
N TYR A 325 -29.43 -21.72 -15.27
CA TYR A 325 -28.18 -22.03 -14.57
C TYR A 325 -26.97 -21.84 -15.51
N GLU A 326 -26.99 -22.46 -16.71
CA GLU A 326 -25.93 -22.32 -17.71
C GLU A 326 -25.68 -20.84 -18.08
N ARG A 327 -26.77 -20.07 -18.29
CA ARG A 327 -26.68 -18.65 -18.57
C ARG A 327 -26.06 -17.86 -17.41
N THR A 328 -26.52 -18.13 -16.18
CA THR A 328 -26.01 -17.47 -14.97
C THR A 328 -24.55 -17.77 -14.74
N ARG A 329 -24.12 -19.00 -14.98
CA ARG A 329 -22.70 -19.41 -14.88
C ARG A 329 -21.86 -18.63 -15.88
N LYS A 330 -22.30 -18.51 -17.13
CA LYS A 330 -21.60 -17.71 -18.16
C LYS A 330 -21.54 -16.24 -17.77
N ASP A 331 -22.65 -15.68 -17.27
CA ASP A 331 -22.73 -14.29 -16.83
C ASP A 331 -21.81 -14.03 -15.62
N THR A 332 -21.70 -15.01 -14.71
CA THR A 332 -20.79 -14.93 -13.56
C THR A 332 -19.34 -14.97 -14.01
N HIS A 333 -18.99 -15.86 -14.93
CA HIS A 333 -17.66 -15.90 -15.51
C HIS A 333 -17.25 -14.56 -16.14
N GLN A 334 -18.12 -14.02 -16.99
CA GLN A 334 -17.88 -12.74 -17.64
C GLN A 334 -17.76 -11.57 -16.63
N ALA A 335 -18.52 -11.63 -15.54
CA ALA A 335 -18.42 -10.65 -14.46
C ALA A 335 -17.07 -10.73 -13.72
N MET A 336 -16.57 -11.95 -13.44
CA MET A 336 -15.27 -12.16 -12.80
C MET A 336 -14.11 -11.77 -13.71
N GLU A 337 -14.17 -12.12 -14.99
CA GLU A 337 -13.22 -11.69 -16.00
C GLU A 337 -13.18 -10.16 -16.09
N GLY A 338 -14.33 -9.51 -16.22
CA GLY A 338 -14.42 -8.05 -16.27
C GLY A 338 -13.92 -7.36 -15.00
N PHE A 339 -14.16 -7.95 -13.83
CA PHE A 339 -13.65 -7.45 -12.55
C PHE A 339 -12.11 -7.47 -12.51
N ILE A 340 -11.51 -8.60 -12.89
CA ILE A 340 -10.04 -8.75 -12.94
C ILE A 340 -9.45 -7.79 -13.97
N HIS A 341 -10.00 -7.72 -15.18
CA HIS A 341 -9.51 -6.82 -16.23
C HIS A 341 -9.56 -5.36 -15.81
N ASN A 342 -10.66 -4.90 -15.23
CA ASN A 342 -10.80 -3.51 -14.78
C ASN A 342 -9.75 -3.13 -13.72
N LEU A 343 -9.47 -4.00 -12.76
CA LEU A 343 -8.50 -3.72 -11.70
C LEU A 343 -7.04 -3.70 -12.18
N ASN A 344 -6.75 -4.26 -13.36
CA ASN A 344 -5.42 -4.24 -13.96
C ASN A 344 -5.24 -3.16 -15.04
N THR A 345 -6.32 -2.63 -15.61
CA THR A 345 -6.26 -1.73 -16.76
C THR A 345 -6.79 -0.32 -16.49
N MET A 346 -7.70 -0.16 -15.52
CA MET A 346 -8.31 1.14 -15.24
C MET A 346 -7.49 1.93 -14.22
N HIS A 347 -6.87 2.99 -14.68
CA HIS A 347 -6.07 3.91 -13.85
C HIS A 347 -6.97 5.00 -13.26
N SER A 348 -7.05 5.11 -11.94
CA SER A 348 -7.89 6.11 -11.26
C SER A 348 -7.10 7.24 -10.61
N ARG A 349 -6.06 6.95 -9.83
CA ARG A 349 -5.26 8.00 -9.18
C ARG A 349 -4.33 8.68 -10.17
N GLY A 350 -4.58 9.97 -10.41
CA GLY A 350 -3.78 10.78 -11.34
C GLY A 350 -3.74 10.26 -12.78
N GLY A 351 -4.64 9.33 -13.15
CA GLY A 351 -4.64 8.68 -14.46
C GLY A 351 -3.43 7.77 -14.71
N ASN A 352 -2.68 7.39 -13.69
CA ASN A 352 -1.45 6.59 -13.84
C ASN A 352 -1.37 5.38 -12.90
N GLN A 353 -2.21 5.29 -11.88
CA GLN A 353 -2.13 4.24 -10.87
C GLN A 353 -3.39 3.36 -10.88
N VAL A 354 -3.23 2.05 -11.04
CA VAL A 354 -4.28 1.07 -10.79
C VAL A 354 -4.45 0.86 -9.29
N VAL A 355 -5.62 0.35 -8.88
CA VAL A 355 -5.95 0.17 -7.46
C VAL A 355 -5.12 -0.98 -6.86
N PHE A 356 -4.42 -0.71 -5.76
CA PHE A 356 -3.82 -1.76 -4.94
C PHE A 356 -4.93 -2.47 -4.17
N SER A 357 -5.52 -3.48 -4.80
CA SER A 357 -6.74 -4.17 -4.35
C SER A 357 -6.47 -5.59 -3.92
N SER A 358 -7.26 -6.07 -2.96
CA SER A 358 -7.27 -7.46 -2.54
C SER A 358 -8.69 -7.97 -2.27
N ILE A 359 -8.88 -9.27 -2.42
CA ILE A 359 -10.14 -9.95 -2.12
C ILE A 359 -9.86 -11.20 -1.30
N ASN A 360 -10.73 -11.48 -0.32
CA ASN A 360 -10.69 -12.68 0.49
C ASN A 360 -11.96 -13.47 0.22
N TYR A 361 -11.85 -14.77 0.03
CA TYR A 361 -12.95 -15.69 -0.32
C TYR A 361 -12.59 -17.13 0.02
N GLY A 362 -13.48 -18.08 -0.18
CA GLY A 362 -13.22 -19.51 -0.06
C GLY A 362 -14.08 -20.22 0.96
N THR A 363 -14.86 -19.50 1.78
CA THR A 363 -15.64 -20.08 2.88
C THR A 363 -17.15 -20.08 2.65
N ASP A 364 -17.68 -19.44 1.60
CA ASP A 364 -19.09 -19.56 1.25
C ASP A 364 -19.39 -20.95 0.65
N THR A 365 -20.28 -21.69 1.31
CA THR A 365 -20.69 -23.03 0.91
C THR A 365 -22.02 -23.06 0.15
N SER A 366 -22.66 -21.90 -0.04
CA SER A 366 -23.85 -21.79 -0.88
C SER A 366 -23.53 -22.09 -2.35
N ALA A 367 -24.50 -22.54 -3.11
CA ALA A 367 -24.32 -22.83 -4.54
C ALA A 367 -23.88 -21.58 -5.30
N GLU A 368 -24.39 -20.42 -4.90
CA GLU A 368 -24.08 -19.11 -5.45
C GLU A 368 -22.63 -18.70 -5.15
N GLY A 369 -22.19 -18.78 -3.89
CA GLY A 369 -20.83 -18.45 -3.47
C GLY A 369 -19.80 -19.39 -4.09
N ARG A 370 -20.09 -20.68 -4.14
CA ARG A 370 -19.25 -21.67 -4.83
C ARG A 370 -19.12 -21.37 -6.33
N MET A 371 -20.19 -20.92 -7.00
CA MET A 371 -20.12 -20.49 -8.40
C MET A 371 -19.21 -19.26 -8.56
N VAL A 372 -19.26 -18.29 -7.64
CA VAL A 372 -18.36 -17.14 -7.64
C VAL A 372 -16.91 -17.58 -7.53
N ILE A 373 -16.60 -18.46 -6.56
CA ILE A 373 -15.24 -18.96 -6.32
C ILE A 373 -14.74 -19.71 -7.56
N ASP A 374 -15.55 -20.61 -8.12
CA ASP A 374 -15.19 -21.44 -9.28
C ASP A 374 -14.88 -20.59 -10.53
N GLU A 375 -15.76 -19.64 -10.84
CA GLU A 375 -15.58 -18.79 -12.03
C GLU A 375 -14.50 -17.71 -11.84
N LEU A 376 -14.25 -17.24 -10.61
CA LEU A 376 -13.13 -16.34 -10.29
C LEU A 376 -11.78 -17.05 -10.51
N LEU A 377 -11.63 -18.26 -9.97
CA LEU A 377 -10.42 -19.07 -10.15
C LEU A 377 -10.18 -19.38 -11.63
N LYS A 378 -11.25 -19.70 -12.38
CA LYS A 378 -11.20 -19.95 -13.81
C LYS A 378 -10.73 -18.71 -14.59
N ALA A 379 -11.33 -17.54 -14.34
CA ALA A 379 -10.92 -16.30 -14.98
C ALA A 379 -9.47 -15.92 -14.63
N THR A 380 -9.00 -16.24 -13.43
CA THR A 380 -7.61 -16.04 -13.00
C THR A 380 -6.63 -16.92 -13.77
N ILE A 381 -6.98 -18.19 -14.01
CA ILE A 381 -6.16 -19.13 -14.81
C ILE A 381 -6.11 -18.70 -16.28
N GLU A 382 -7.21 -18.26 -16.84
CA GLU A 382 -7.30 -17.79 -18.21
C GLU A 382 -6.46 -16.53 -18.45
N GLY A 383 -6.35 -15.68 -17.42
CA GLY A 383 -5.48 -14.50 -17.42
C GLY A 383 -6.01 -13.34 -18.26
N LEU A 384 -5.14 -12.34 -18.49
CA LEU A 384 -5.48 -11.10 -19.17
C LEU A 384 -5.23 -11.19 -20.68
N GLY A 385 -6.21 -10.73 -21.45
CA GLY A 385 -6.09 -10.59 -22.89
C GLY A 385 -5.82 -11.90 -23.64
N THR A 386 -5.47 -11.82 -24.91
CA THR A 386 -5.26 -12.98 -25.79
C THR A 386 -4.03 -13.81 -25.45
N ARG A 387 -3.10 -13.25 -24.65
CA ARG A 387 -1.85 -13.95 -24.25
C ARG A 387 -2.02 -14.69 -22.92
N GLY A 388 -3.12 -14.49 -22.19
CA GLY A 388 -3.32 -15.08 -20.87
C GLY A 388 -2.28 -14.58 -19.87
N GLU A 389 -1.97 -13.27 -19.86
CA GLU A 389 -1.02 -12.68 -18.91
C GLU A 389 -1.55 -12.80 -17.48
N VAL A 390 -0.66 -13.15 -16.54
CA VAL A 390 -1.06 -13.30 -15.14
C VAL A 390 -1.50 -11.95 -14.56
N PRO A 391 -2.73 -11.84 -14.00
CA PRO A 391 -3.20 -10.60 -13.39
C PRO A 391 -2.43 -10.29 -12.12
N VAL A 392 -2.05 -9.04 -11.92
CA VAL A 392 -1.40 -8.57 -10.68
C VAL A 392 -2.45 -8.27 -9.61
N PHE A 393 -3.59 -7.72 -10.02
CA PHE A 393 -4.71 -7.34 -9.14
C PHE A 393 -6.02 -8.02 -9.54
N PRO A 394 -6.92 -8.22 -8.57
CA PRO A 394 -6.71 -8.07 -7.13
C PRO A 394 -5.77 -9.15 -6.58
N ILE A 395 -5.05 -8.84 -5.51
CA ILE A 395 -4.38 -9.86 -4.71
C ILE A 395 -5.45 -10.77 -4.12
N GLN A 396 -5.38 -12.06 -4.41
CA GLN A 396 -6.40 -13.03 -4.02
C GLN A 396 -5.95 -13.83 -2.80
N ILE A 397 -6.82 -13.95 -1.81
CA ILE A 397 -6.58 -14.69 -0.58
C ILE A 397 -7.70 -15.73 -0.41
N PHE A 398 -7.35 -17.00 -0.54
CA PHE A 398 -8.26 -18.11 -0.28
C PHE A 398 -8.22 -18.47 1.21
N LYS A 399 -9.36 -18.39 1.87
CA LYS A 399 -9.52 -18.74 3.28
C LYS A 399 -9.69 -20.26 3.40
N VAL A 400 -8.86 -20.86 4.24
CA VAL A 400 -8.88 -22.31 4.52
C VAL A 400 -9.42 -22.53 5.92
N LYS A 401 -10.47 -23.35 6.03
CA LYS A 401 -11.18 -23.65 7.28
C LYS A 401 -11.56 -25.12 7.33
N ASP A 402 -11.24 -25.77 8.46
CA ASP A 402 -11.64 -27.16 8.74
C ASP A 402 -13.16 -27.32 8.70
N GLY A 403 -13.64 -28.41 8.11
CA GLY A 403 -15.05 -28.70 7.89
C GLY A 403 -15.71 -27.86 6.76
N VAL A 404 -15.00 -26.90 6.18
CA VAL A 404 -15.47 -26.07 5.06
C VAL A 404 -14.65 -26.33 3.80
N SER A 405 -13.35 -26.08 3.88
CA SER A 405 -12.42 -26.19 2.75
C SER A 405 -11.68 -27.52 2.75
N TYR A 406 -11.59 -28.21 3.89
CA TYR A 406 -10.92 -29.51 4.02
C TYR A 406 -11.41 -30.29 5.23
N SER A 407 -11.13 -31.59 5.20
CA SER A 407 -11.04 -32.47 6.36
C SER A 407 -9.83 -33.39 6.20
N GLU A 408 -9.40 -34.04 7.27
CA GLU A 408 -8.27 -34.98 7.21
C GLU A 408 -8.57 -36.14 6.23
N LYS A 409 -9.79 -36.65 6.26
CA LYS A 409 -10.24 -37.73 5.35
C LYS A 409 -10.28 -37.29 3.89
N ASP A 410 -10.59 -36.04 3.61
CA ASP A 410 -10.62 -35.52 2.25
C ASP A 410 -9.22 -35.48 1.65
N PHE A 411 -8.21 -35.07 2.43
CA PHE A 411 -6.81 -35.15 1.99
C PHE A 411 -6.36 -36.59 1.75
N GLU A 412 -6.68 -37.53 2.65
CA GLU A 412 -6.35 -38.94 2.46
C GLU A 412 -7.01 -39.53 1.21
N LYS A 413 -8.22 -39.07 0.88
CA LYS A 413 -8.92 -39.47 -0.33
C LYS A 413 -8.30 -38.87 -1.58
N ALA A 414 -8.04 -37.59 -1.58
CA ALA A 414 -7.44 -36.86 -2.71
C ALA A 414 -6.05 -37.40 -3.07
N MET A 415 -5.24 -37.80 -2.09
CA MET A 415 -3.92 -38.39 -2.30
C MET A 415 -3.93 -39.76 -3.02
N LYS A 416 -5.09 -40.39 -3.17
CA LYS A 416 -5.24 -41.65 -3.92
C LYS A 416 -5.54 -41.43 -5.39
N ALA A 417 -5.92 -40.22 -5.81
CA ALA A 417 -6.16 -39.88 -7.19
C ALA A 417 -4.83 -39.81 -7.98
N GLU A 418 -4.84 -40.13 -9.26
CA GLU A 418 -3.66 -40.09 -10.12
C GLU A 418 -3.16 -38.66 -10.36
N ASN A 419 -4.08 -37.71 -10.38
CA ASN A 419 -3.78 -36.28 -10.60
C ASN A 419 -4.87 -35.38 -9.97
N ILE A 420 -4.63 -34.09 -9.96
CA ILE A 420 -5.51 -33.09 -9.33
C ILE A 420 -6.86 -32.95 -10.07
N GLU A 421 -6.89 -33.16 -11.39
CA GLU A 421 -8.12 -33.12 -12.20
C GLU A 421 -9.04 -34.26 -11.89
N GLU A 422 -8.49 -35.44 -11.58
CA GLU A 422 -9.27 -36.58 -11.12
C GLU A 422 -9.78 -36.36 -9.69
N ALA A 423 -8.92 -35.90 -8.79
CA ALA A 423 -9.30 -35.56 -7.43
C ALA A 423 -10.47 -34.56 -7.39
N MET A 424 -10.45 -33.50 -8.20
CA MET A 424 -11.52 -32.49 -8.25
C MET A 424 -12.89 -33.02 -8.68
N LYS A 425 -12.97 -34.20 -9.29
CA LYS A 425 -14.26 -34.82 -9.70
C LYS A 425 -14.92 -35.61 -8.59
N ASP A 426 -14.21 -35.92 -7.54
CA ASP A 426 -14.70 -36.67 -6.42
C ASP A 426 -15.63 -35.84 -5.51
N SER A 427 -16.45 -36.55 -4.72
CA SER A 427 -17.25 -35.91 -3.67
C SER A 427 -16.52 -36.00 -2.33
N TYR A 428 -16.53 -34.93 -1.57
CA TYR A 428 -15.79 -34.76 -0.33
C TYR A 428 -16.73 -34.45 0.85
N GLU A 429 -16.25 -34.65 2.09
CA GLU A 429 -16.99 -34.29 3.30
C GLU A 429 -17.06 -32.78 3.44
N ALA A 430 -15.92 -32.09 3.25
CA ALA A 430 -15.87 -30.62 3.25
C ALA A 430 -16.43 -30.07 1.94
N PRO A 431 -17.46 -29.22 1.99
CA PRO A 431 -18.19 -28.77 0.80
C PRO A 431 -17.36 -27.99 -0.22
N ASN A 432 -16.24 -27.35 0.18
CA ASN A 432 -15.39 -26.54 -0.68
C ASN A 432 -14.00 -27.18 -0.92
N PHE A 433 -13.81 -28.48 -0.67
CA PHE A 433 -12.51 -29.11 -0.87
C PHE A 433 -12.10 -29.16 -2.35
N ASP A 434 -13.04 -29.44 -3.26
CA ASP A 434 -12.82 -29.35 -4.72
C ASP A 434 -12.36 -27.97 -5.15
N LEU A 435 -12.91 -26.90 -4.55
CA LEU A 435 -12.49 -25.51 -4.79
C LEU A 435 -11.12 -25.21 -4.19
N LEU A 436 -10.75 -25.82 -3.06
CA LEU A 436 -9.40 -25.73 -2.52
C LEU A 436 -8.39 -26.37 -3.48
N LEU A 437 -8.68 -27.55 -4.01
CA LEU A 437 -7.82 -28.21 -5.02
C LEU A 437 -7.66 -27.33 -6.26
N LYS A 438 -8.76 -26.73 -6.74
CA LYS A 438 -8.72 -25.79 -7.86
C LYS A 438 -7.92 -24.52 -7.54
N ALA A 439 -8.03 -24.01 -6.32
CA ALA A 439 -7.22 -22.88 -5.86
C ALA A 439 -5.73 -23.21 -5.86
N CYS A 440 -5.34 -24.40 -5.41
CA CYS A 440 -3.97 -24.89 -5.47
C CYS A 440 -3.45 -24.98 -6.92
N GLN A 441 -4.26 -25.52 -7.84
CA GLN A 441 -3.94 -25.56 -9.27
C GLN A 441 -3.77 -24.17 -9.85
N THR A 442 -4.67 -23.22 -9.48
CA THR A 442 -4.61 -21.83 -9.92
C THR A 442 -3.34 -21.15 -9.44
N THR A 443 -2.98 -21.33 -8.16
CA THR A 443 -1.75 -20.76 -7.57
C THR A 443 -0.50 -21.29 -8.25
N ALA A 444 -0.47 -22.58 -8.59
CA ALA A 444 0.66 -23.18 -9.29
C ALA A 444 0.90 -22.55 -10.68
N LYS A 445 -0.15 -22.05 -11.33
CA LYS A 445 -0.07 -21.41 -12.65
C LYS A 445 0.06 -19.89 -12.58
N ALA A 446 -0.74 -19.23 -11.73
CA ALA A 446 -0.92 -17.79 -11.72
C ALA A 446 -0.37 -17.09 -10.46
N LEU A 447 0.31 -17.81 -9.56
CA LEU A 447 0.82 -17.31 -8.27
C LEU A 447 -0.26 -16.82 -7.30
N PHE A 448 -1.52 -16.83 -7.67
CA PHE A 448 -2.71 -16.53 -6.86
C PHE A 448 -3.72 -17.69 -6.93
N PRO A 449 -4.54 -17.86 -5.89
CA PRO A 449 -4.60 -17.13 -4.62
C PRO A 449 -3.46 -17.49 -3.63
N ASN A 450 -3.20 -16.59 -2.67
CA ASN A 450 -2.50 -16.93 -1.43
C ASN A 450 -3.49 -17.63 -0.48
N PHE A 451 -2.99 -18.38 0.51
CA PHE A 451 -3.83 -19.13 1.44
C PHE A 451 -3.77 -18.54 2.84
N MET A 452 -4.93 -18.44 3.51
CA MET A 452 -5.04 -17.98 4.89
C MET A 452 -5.77 -19.03 5.72
N PHE A 453 -5.10 -19.55 6.74
CA PHE A 453 -5.63 -20.60 7.63
C PHE A 453 -6.38 -19.97 8.80
N LEU A 454 -7.69 -20.20 8.87
CA LEU A 454 -8.56 -19.64 9.90
C LEU A 454 -8.50 -20.43 11.23
N ASP A 455 -7.98 -21.66 11.21
CA ASP A 455 -7.94 -22.54 12.38
C ASP A 455 -6.75 -22.29 13.31
N THR A 456 -5.80 -21.44 12.92
CA THR A 456 -4.72 -21.06 13.83
C THR A 456 -5.29 -20.32 15.05
N PRO A 457 -4.78 -20.56 16.27
CA PRO A 457 -5.38 -20.04 17.51
C PRO A 457 -5.63 -18.54 17.52
N PHE A 458 -4.73 -17.75 16.93
CA PHE A 458 -4.85 -16.29 16.85
C PHE A 458 -5.80 -15.80 15.74
N ASN A 459 -6.28 -16.65 14.85
CA ASN A 459 -7.23 -16.32 13.77
C ASN A 459 -8.66 -16.71 14.10
N GLN A 460 -8.87 -17.53 15.13
CA GLN A 460 -10.20 -18.00 15.50
C GLN A 460 -11.05 -16.90 16.15
N ASN A 461 -12.36 -17.03 15.96
CA ASN A 461 -13.37 -16.26 16.67
C ASN A 461 -14.41 -17.21 17.26
N GLU A 462 -14.68 -17.07 18.55
CA GLU A 462 -15.62 -17.91 19.29
C GLU A 462 -17.07 -17.82 18.78
N LYS A 463 -17.42 -16.71 18.09
CA LYS A 463 -18.75 -16.50 17.51
C LYS A 463 -18.92 -17.15 16.13
N TRP A 464 -17.85 -17.69 15.55
CA TRP A 464 -17.94 -18.31 14.23
C TRP A 464 -18.75 -19.62 14.30
N ASP A 465 -19.80 -19.73 13.49
CA ASP A 465 -20.64 -20.92 13.34
C ASP A 465 -20.88 -21.20 11.85
N ILE A 466 -20.66 -22.42 11.43
CA ILE A 466 -20.86 -22.87 10.04
C ILE A 466 -22.31 -22.65 9.57
N ASN A 467 -23.28 -22.74 10.48
CA ASN A 467 -24.70 -22.56 10.19
C ASN A 467 -25.15 -21.10 10.13
N ASP A 468 -24.31 -20.15 10.57
CA ASP A 468 -24.63 -18.74 10.45
C ASP A 468 -24.39 -18.26 9.01
N PRO A 469 -25.40 -17.81 8.26
CA PRO A 469 -25.22 -17.29 6.90
C PRO A 469 -24.38 -16.00 6.86
N LYS A 470 -24.15 -15.36 8.00
CA LYS A 470 -23.31 -14.18 8.15
C LYS A 470 -21.99 -14.47 8.86
N ARG A 471 -21.56 -15.73 8.94
CA ARG A 471 -20.31 -16.16 9.60
C ARG A 471 -19.06 -15.45 9.10
N TYR A 472 -19.08 -14.96 7.86
CA TYR A 472 -18.01 -14.15 7.30
C TYR A 472 -17.64 -12.92 8.13
N LYS A 473 -18.55 -12.41 8.98
CA LYS A 473 -18.29 -11.31 9.92
C LYS A 473 -17.27 -11.70 10.99
N TYR A 474 -17.19 -12.96 11.31
CA TYR A 474 -16.32 -13.52 12.34
C TYR A 474 -15.08 -14.21 11.76
N GLU A 475 -14.81 -14.00 10.49
CA GLU A 475 -13.65 -14.51 9.81
C GLU A 475 -12.58 -13.42 9.67
N LEU A 476 -11.33 -13.82 9.91
CA LEU A 476 -10.20 -12.98 9.56
C LEU A 476 -10.16 -12.73 8.06
N ALA A 477 -9.81 -11.51 7.69
CA ALA A 477 -9.42 -11.15 6.33
C ALA A 477 -8.18 -10.25 6.36
N THR A 478 -7.40 -10.27 5.29
CA THR A 478 -6.23 -9.41 5.15
C THR A 478 -6.52 -8.25 4.20
N MET A 479 -5.87 -7.13 4.47
CA MET A 479 -5.81 -5.97 3.59
C MET A 479 -4.50 -6.00 2.80
N GLY A 480 -4.58 -5.66 1.51
CA GLY A 480 -3.43 -5.77 0.63
C GLY A 480 -2.93 -7.21 0.57
N CYS A 481 -1.61 -7.44 0.70
CA CYS A 481 -1.05 -8.78 0.59
C CYS A 481 -1.09 -9.59 1.89
N ARG A 482 -1.08 -8.95 3.08
CA ARG A 482 -0.94 -9.66 4.38
C ARG A 482 -1.27 -8.83 5.63
N THR A 483 -1.71 -7.60 5.51
CA THR A 483 -2.03 -6.77 6.67
C THR A 483 -3.27 -7.32 7.36
N ARG A 484 -3.10 -7.73 8.62
CA ARG A 484 -4.14 -8.34 9.45
C ARG A 484 -4.73 -7.32 10.39
N VAL A 485 -6.05 -7.08 10.30
CA VAL A 485 -6.80 -6.25 11.26
C VAL A 485 -8.06 -7.02 11.63
N PHE A 486 -8.13 -7.51 12.85
CA PHE A 486 -9.20 -8.37 13.32
C PHE A 486 -9.60 -8.06 14.76
N GLU A 487 -8.64 -8.07 15.70
CA GLU A 487 -8.87 -7.72 17.10
C GLU A 487 -9.33 -6.27 17.24
N ASN A 488 -10.21 -6.03 18.21
CA ASN A 488 -10.76 -4.73 18.50
C ASN A 488 -10.89 -4.54 20.01
N LEU A 489 -10.16 -3.61 20.59
CA LEU A 489 -10.21 -3.31 22.01
C LEU A 489 -11.53 -2.61 22.42
N ASN A 490 -12.20 -1.97 21.48
CA ASN A 490 -13.37 -1.11 21.74
C ASN A 490 -14.66 -1.58 21.02
N GLY A 491 -14.65 -2.82 20.47
CA GLY A 491 -15.79 -3.33 19.71
C GLY A 491 -15.68 -4.80 19.36
N GLU A 492 -16.45 -5.24 18.39
CA GLU A 492 -16.42 -6.64 17.94
C GLU A 492 -15.11 -6.99 17.24
N LYS A 493 -14.68 -8.26 17.44
CA LYS A 493 -13.58 -8.88 16.70
C LYS A 493 -14.07 -9.21 15.29
N THR A 494 -13.77 -8.34 14.34
CA THR A 494 -14.21 -8.46 12.94
C THR A 494 -13.21 -7.79 11.99
N SER A 495 -13.19 -8.25 10.74
CA SER A 495 -12.46 -7.60 9.66
C SER A 495 -13.31 -6.61 8.83
N LEU A 496 -14.64 -6.60 9.02
CA LEU A 496 -15.52 -5.73 8.24
C LEU A 496 -15.42 -4.26 8.67
N GLY A 497 -15.41 -3.37 7.71
CA GLY A 497 -15.40 -1.92 7.95
C GLY A 497 -14.18 -1.42 8.72
N ARG A 498 -13.08 -2.18 8.69
CA ARG A 498 -11.82 -1.86 9.40
C ARG A 498 -10.82 -1.19 8.47
N GLY A 499 -9.87 -0.48 9.04
CA GLY A 499 -8.79 0.17 8.31
C GLY A 499 -7.62 0.53 9.21
N ASN A 500 -6.51 0.93 8.59
CA ASN A 500 -5.32 1.43 9.25
C ASN A 500 -5.21 2.94 9.05
N LEU A 501 -4.83 3.67 10.10
CA LEU A 501 -4.51 5.11 10.00
C LEU A 501 -3.05 5.32 9.63
N SER A 502 -2.15 4.50 10.17
CA SER A 502 -0.71 4.59 10.00
C SER A 502 -0.09 3.21 10.13
N PHE A 503 1.10 3.06 9.60
CA PHE A 503 1.85 1.83 9.61
C PHE A 503 3.33 2.13 9.89
N THR A 504 3.86 1.61 10.98
CA THR A 504 5.27 1.76 11.33
C THR A 504 5.89 0.39 11.59
N THR A 505 7.01 0.13 10.95
CA THR A 505 7.77 -1.13 11.08
C THR A 505 9.05 -0.88 11.88
N MET A 506 9.39 -1.78 12.81
CA MET A 506 10.69 -1.77 13.49
C MET A 506 11.69 -2.68 12.77
N ASN A 507 12.97 -2.32 12.83
CA ASN A 507 14.05 -3.07 12.21
C ASN A 507 14.51 -4.22 13.11
N MET A 508 13.76 -5.32 13.12
CA MET A 508 14.06 -6.50 13.94
C MET A 508 15.46 -7.10 13.66
N PRO A 509 15.91 -7.25 12.41
CA PRO A 509 17.28 -7.76 12.14
C PRO A 509 18.36 -6.90 12.79
N ARG A 510 18.24 -5.57 12.72
CA ARG A 510 19.20 -4.66 13.36
C ARG A 510 19.22 -4.83 14.87
N LEU A 511 18.04 -4.87 15.50
CA LEU A 511 17.93 -5.08 16.95
C LEU A 511 18.58 -6.40 17.39
N ALA A 512 18.42 -7.47 16.59
CA ALA A 512 19.03 -8.76 16.88
C ALA A 512 20.57 -8.74 16.75
N ILE A 513 21.09 -8.08 15.70
CA ILE A 513 22.54 -7.94 15.48
C ILE A 513 23.16 -7.13 16.63
N GLU A 514 22.57 -5.99 16.98
CA GLU A 514 23.05 -5.14 18.07
C GLU A 514 23.00 -5.84 19.42
N ALA A 515 21.93 -6.61 19.70
CA ALA A 515 21.83 -7.42 20.90
C ALA A 515 22.92 -8.49 20.97
N ARG A 516 23.24 -9.15 19.84
CA ARG A 516 24.33 -10.14 19.75
C ARG A 516 25.69 -9.50 20.02
N ILE A 517 25.98 -8.36 19.40
CA ILE A 517 27.24 -7.64 19.63
C ILE A 517 27.37 -7.20 21.10
N LYS A 518 26.27 -6.72 21.72
CA LYS A 518 26.26 -6.37 23.15
C LYS A 518 26.52 -7.57 24.05
N ALA A 519 25.87 -8.72 23.77
CA ALA A 519 26.06 -9.95 24.53
C ALA A 519 27.50 -10.45 24.46
N GLU A 520 28.14 -10.41 23.29
CA GLU A 520 29.56 -10.78 23.13
C GLU A 520 30.51 -9.87 23.89
N ASN A 521 30.15 -8.59 24.08
CA ASN A 521 30.94 -7.66 24.90
C ASN A 521 30.71 -7.82 26.41
N ILE A 522 29.56 -8.35 26.83
CA ILE A 522 29.21 -8.55 28.25
C ILE A 522 29.76 -9.88 28.77
N ILE A 523 29.68 -10.93 27.96
CA ILE A 523 30.11 -12.29 28.33
C ILE A 523 31.58 -12.46 27.96
N GLU A 524 32.46 -12.33 28.93
CA GLU A 524 33.92 -12.46 28.75
C GLU A 524 34.40 -13.90 28.40
N SER A 525 33.49 -14.89 28.42
CA SER A 525 33.80 -16.28 28.08
C SER A 525 33.38 -16.65 26.66
N ASN A 526 34.16 -17.52 26.01
CA ASN A 526 33.81 -18.10 24.68
C ASN A 526 32.64 -19.13 24.76
N ASN A 527 31.79 -19.04 25.79
CA ASN A 527 30.61 -19.90 25.90
C ASN A 527 29.49 -19.41 24.97
N SER A 528 29.35 -20.08 23.83
CA SER A 528 28.37 -19.76 22.80
C SER A 528 26.93 -19.75 23.33
N ASP A 529 26.58 -20.72 24.21
CA ASP A 529 25.20 -20.84 24.71
C ASP A 529 24.85 -19.69 25.66
N ALA A 530 25.81 -19.26 26.50
CA ALA A 530 25.64 -18.13 27.40
C ALA A 530 25.47 -16.81 26.60
N ILE A 531 26.28 -16.63 25.54
CA ILE A 531 26.19 -15.46 24.67
C ILE A 531 24.83 -15.44 23.95
N GLU A 532 24.35 -16.58 23.43
CA GLU A 532 23.08 -16.67 22.76
C GLU A 532 21.89 -16.38 23.68
N GLN A 533 21.89 -16.92 24.88
CA GLN A 533 20.87 -16.65 25.90
C GLN A 533 20.82 -15.15 26.26
N GLU A 534 21.97 -14.52 26.47
CA GLU A 534 22.04 -13.09 26.79
C GLU A 534 21.64 -12.24 25.60
N ALA A 535 22.01 -12.61 24.37
CA ALA A 535 21.58 -11.94 23.15
C ALA A 535 20.06 -11.98 23.00
N CYS A 536 19.42 -13.12 23.30
CA CYS A 536 17.96 -13.24 23.30
C CYS A 536 17.29 -12.31 24.33
N ASN A 537 17.85 -12.23 25.53
CA ASN A 537 17.34 -11.35 26.60
C ASN A 537 17.41 -9.88 26.16
N LEU A 538 18.56 -9.43 25.71
CA LEU A 538 18.81 -8.07 25.23
C LEU A 538 17.94 -7.72 24.00
N PHE A 539 17.75 -8.68 23.11
CA PHE A 539 16.86 -8.50 21.95
C PHE A 539 15.42 -8.27 22.39
N LEU A 540 14.88 -9.10 23.28
CA LEU A 540 13.52 -8.96 23.80
C LEU A 540 13.32 -7.64 24.55
N GLU A 541 14.33 -7.17 25.30
CA GLU A 541 14.30 -5.86 25.94
C GLU A 541 14.27 -4.73 24.91
N SER A 542 15.16 -4.78 23.92
CA SER A 542 15.21 -3.80 22.83
C SER A 542 13.88 -3.75 22.03
N VAL A 543 13.25 -4.89 21.78
CA VAL A 543 11.92 -4.95 21.15
C VAL A 543 10.85 -4.28 21.99
N ARG A 544 10.86 -4.49 23.32
CA ARG A 544 9.92 -3.83 24.24
C ARG A 544 10.12 -2.32 24.29
N GLU A 545 11.37 -1.86 24.30
CA GLU A 545 11.69 -0.43 24.26
C GLU A 545 11.26 0.21 22.95
N MET A 546 11.59 -0.43 21.82
CA MET A 546 11.19 0.06 20.49
C MET A 546 9.67 0.08 20.31
N SER A 547 8.95 -0.92 20.86
CA SER A 547 7.49 -0.94 20.84
C SER A 547 6.83 0.20 21.63
N ARG A 548 7.52 0.74 22.65
CA ARG A 548 7.05 1.94 23.38
C ARG A 548 7.43 3.24 22.66
N PHE A 549 8.49 3.18 21.85
CA PHE A 549 8.96 4.32 21.08
C PHE A 549 8.06 4.59 19.85
N ILE A 550 7.56 3.52 19.20
CA ILE A 550 6.63 3.58 18.07
C ILE A 550 5.22 3.94 18.55
#